data_ddc2f16809f920e218456b69577b9fad
#
_entry.id   ddc2f16809f920e218456b69577b9fad
#
_cell.length_a   1.000
_cell.length_b   1.000
_cell.length_c   1.000
_cell.angle_alpha   90.00
_cell.angle_beta   90.00
_cell.angle_gamma   90.00
#
_symmetry.space_group_name_H-M   'P 1'
#
loop_
_entity.id
_entity.type
_entity.pdbx_description
1 polymer ?
#
loop_
_entity_poly.entity_id
_entity_poly.type
_entity_poly.pdbx_seq_one_letter_code
_entity_poly.pdbx_strand_id
1 'polypeptide(L)'
;MRGRLGALVVVALFTTALPAGAARNPGLPNARLTPGATNPAVRQATIHSTICVPGYSSSVRPSESYTERLKFAQLDGGYNLRGDTRASHYEEDHLIPLEVGGSPTAVANLWPEPRTIFWGAARKDRLENALHRLVCDGRVSLATAQRVFSVDWIAGYRRYVGP
;
A
#
# COMPACT_ATOMS: atom_id res chain seq x y z
N MET A 1 2.72 -33.15 69.96
CA MET A 1 3.13 -31.95 69.19
C MET A 1 3.24 -32.33 67.71
N ARG A 2 2.29 -31.89 66.86
CA ARG A 2 2.30 -32.17 65.41
C ARG A 2 2.62 -30.85 64.68
N GLY A 3 3.85 -30.77 64.14
CA GLY A 3 4.27 -29.63 63.30
C GLY A 3 3.62 -29.67 61.95
N ARG A 4 2.95 -28.57 61.57
CA ARG A 4 2.42 -28.36 60.20
C ARG A 4 3.52 -27.71 59.34
N LEU A 5 4.04 -28.42 58.38
CA LEU A 5 4.85 -27.82 57.33
C LEU A 5 3.91 -27.06 56.35
N GLY A 6 4.04 -25.74 56.30
CA GLY A 6 3.41 -24.92 55.30
C GLY A 6 4.23 -24.95 54.00
N ALA A 7 3.64 -25.42 52.90
CA ALA A 7 4.27 -25.34 51.58
C ALA A 7 4.12 -23.92 51.01
N LEU A 8 5.25 -23.25 50.76
CA LEU A 8 5.28 -22.00 50.01
C LEU A 8 5.09 -22.27 48.53
N VAL A 9 3.98 -21.86 47.96
CA VAL A 9 3.77 -21.88 46.49
C VAL A 9 4.35 -20.60 45.90
N VAL A 10 5.46 -20.71 45.19
CA VAL A 10 6.04 -19.61 44.39
C VAL A 10 5.34 -19.57 43.04
N VAL A 11 4.48 -18.56 42.86
CA VAL A 11 3.87 -18.30 41.54
C VAL A 11 4.85 -17.50 40.70
N ALA A 12 5.49 -18.13 39.74
CA ALA A 12 6.32 -17.46 38.74
C ALA A 12 5.42 -16.76 37.73
N LEU A 13 5.38 -15.42 37.76
CA LEU A 13 4.75 -14.59 36.75
C LEU A 13 5.63 -14.57 35.48
N PHE A 14 5.26 -15.35 34.47
CA PHE A 14 5.85 -15.23 33.14
C PHE A 14 5.28 -13.99 32.43
N THR A 15 6.06 -12.90 32.41
CA THR A 15 5.77 -11.78 31.54
C THR A 15 6.15 -12.15 30.11
N THR A 16 5.17 -12.50 29.29
CA THR A 16 5.38 -12.65 27.84
C THR A 16 5.61 -11.26 27.23
N ALA A 17 6.86 -10.94 26.92
CA ALA A 17 7.18 -9.76 26.12
C ALA A 17 6.55 -9.97 24.73
N LEU A 18 5.61 -9.10 24.34
CA LEU A 18 5.10 -9.03 22.98
C LEU A 18 6.27 -8.70 22.05
N PRO A 19 6.41 -9.39 20.90
CA PRO A 19 7.47 -9.08 19.95
C PRO A 19 7.33 -7.62 19.53
N ALA A 20 8.40 -6.84 19.68
CA ALA A 20 8.49 -5.48 19.15
C ALA A 20 8.13 -5.54 17.66
N GLY A 21 7.05 -4.89 17.25
CA GLY A 21 6.59 -4.91 15.87
C GLY A 21 7.75 -4.56 14.95
N ALA A 22 8.02 -5.40 13.95
CA ALA A 22 9.05 -5.15 12.95
C ALA A 22 8.87 -3.74 12.38
N ALA A 23 9.94 -2.95 12.36
CA ALA A 23 9.91 -1.59 11.85
C ALA A 23 9.34 -1.61 10.43
N ARG A 24 8.22 -0.89 10.23
CA ARG A 24 7.50 -0.88 8.98
C ARG A 24 8.38 -0.27 7.88
N ASN A 25 8.42 -0.90 6.70
CA ASN A 25 9.15 -0.34 5.58
C ASN A 25 8.53 1.02 5.19
N PRO A 26 9.32 2.11 5.17
CA PRO A 26 8.81 3.46 4.87
C PRO A 26 8.21 3.61 3.48
N GLY A 27 8.50 2.69 2.56
CA GLY A 27 7.92 2.64 1.23
C GLY A 27 6.53 1.98 1.18
N LEU A 28 6.02 1.46 2.30
CA LEU A 28 4.65 0.91 2.37
C LEU A 28 3.71 1.92 3.03
N PRO A 29 2.47 2.07 2.53
CA PRO A 29 1.48 2.97 3.12
C PRO A 29 1.02 2.48 4.48
N ASN A 30 0.35 3.34 5.23
CA ASN A 30 -0.34 2.94 6.44
C ASN A 30 -1.61 2.15 6.10
N ALA A 31 -1.63 0.84 6.28
CA ALA A 31 -2.75 -0.02 5.91
C ALA A 31 -4.07 0.28 6.65
N ARG A 32 -4.04 1.08 7.74
CA ARG A 32 -5.26 1.56 8.40
C ARG A 32 -5.85 2.78 7.69
N LEU A 33 -5.00 3.60 7.08
CA LEU A 33 -5.41 4.81 6.35
C LEU A 33 -5.61 4.51 4.88
N THR A 34 -4.71 3.71 4.30
CA THR A 34 -4.71 3.35 2.88
C THR A 34 -4.65 1.82 2.73
N PRO A 35 -5.77 1.12 2.96
CA PRO A 35 -5.85 -0.33 2.74
C PRO A 35 -5.88 -0.71 1.26
N GLY A 36 -6.06 0.26 0.38
CA GLY A 36 -6.35 0.07 -1.03
C GLY A 36 -7.85 -0.02 -1.33
N ALA A 37 -8.26 0.52 -2.46
CA ALA A 37 -9.62 0.40 -2.96
C ALA A 37 -9.61 0.21 -4.48
N THR A 38 -10.52 -0.61 -5.00
CA THR A 38 -10.65 -0.90 -6.43
C THR A 38 -11.79 -0.10 -7.05
N ASN A 39 -11.70 0.12 -8.37
CA ASN A 39 -12.79 0.66 -9.17
C ASN A 39 -13.75 -0.49 -9.58
N PRO A 40 -15.03 -0.48 -9.18
CA PRO A 40 -15.96 -1.55 -9.48
C PRO A 40 -16.28 -1.69 -10.99
N ALA A 41 -16.00 -0.67 -11.80
CA ALA A 41 -16.14 -0.75 -13.24
C ALA A 41 -15.05 -1.62 -13.90
N VAL A 42 -13.90 -1.80 -13.23
CA VAL A 42 -12.79 -2.62 -13.72
C VAL A 42 -12.87 -4.01 -13.10
N ARG A 43 -13.22 -4.97 -13.91
CA ARG A 43 -13.34 -6.39 -13.56
C ARG A 43 -12.56 -7.22 -14.55
N GLN A 44 -12.19 -8.45 -14.22
CA GLN A 44 -11.49 -9.35 -15.14
C GLN A 44 -12.17 -9.43 -16.51
N ALA A 45 -13.50 -9.46 -16.54
CA ALA A 45 -14.28 -9.51 -17.78
C ALA A 45 -14.25 -8.19 -18.58
N THR A 46 -13.87 -7.06 -17.97
CA THR A 46 -13.88 -5.74 -18.61
C THR A 46 -12.49 -5.16 -18.83
N ILE A 47 -11.40 -5.88 -18.54
CA ILE A 47 -10.03 -5.33 -18.68
C ILE A 47 -9.76 -4.81 -20.09
N HIS A 48 -10.18 -5.53 -21.12
CA HIS A 48 -9.95 -5.16 -22.52
C HIS A 48 -10.81 -4.00 -23.03
N SER A 49 -11.83 -3.60 -22.28
CA SER A 49 -12.62 -2.38 -22.54
C SER A 49 -12.34 -1.26 -21.54
N THR A 50 -11.42 -1.48 -20.59
CA THR A 50 -11.00 -0.53 -19.57
C THR A 50 -9.48 -0.40 -19.54
N ILE A 51 -8.82 -0.94 -18.54
CA ILE A 51 -7.39 -0.73 -18.25
C ILE A 51 -6.46 -1.09 -19.41
N CYS A 52 -6.82 -2.03 -20.28
CA CYS A 52 -6.01 -2.40 -21.46
C CYS A 52 -6.27 -1.52 -22.68
N VAL A 53 -7.13 -0.51 -22.56
CA VAL A 53 -7.35 0.51 -23.61
C VAL A 53 -6.36 1.65 -23.40
N PRO A 54 -5.59 2.05 -24.43
CA PRO A 54 -4.68 3.19 -24.33
C PRO A 54 -5.41 4.46 -23.85
N GLY A 55 -4.83 5.14 -22.86
CA GLY A 55 -5.40 6.36 -22.30
C GLY A 55 -6.44 6.16 -21.19
N TYR A 56 -6.84 4.94 -20.88
CA TYR A 56 -7.83 4.69 -19.82
C TYR A 56 -7.41 5.31 -18.48
N SER A 57 -6.20 5.05 -18.00
CA SER A 57 -5.70 5.57 -16.72
C SER A 57 -5.74 7.12 -16.68
N SER A 58 -5.39 7.76 -17.80
CA SER A 58 -5.47 9.22 -17.91
C SER A 58 -6.91 9.73 -17.90
N SER A 59 -7.85 8.99 -18.51
CA SER A 59 -9.26 9.41 -18.58
C SER A 59 -10.00 9.34 -17.24
N VAL A 60 -9.54 8.48 -16.32
CA VAL A 60 -10.15 8.32 -14.99
C VAL A 60 -9.35 8.99 -13.87
N ARG A 61 -8.16 9.51 -14.18
CA ARG A 61 -7.30 10.18 -13.20
C ARG A 61 -7.99 11.43 -12.64
N PRO A 62 -8.01 11.60 -11.32
CA PRO A 62 -8.55 12.82 -10.71
C PRO A 62 -7.73 14.05 -11.10
N SER A 63 -8.31 15.23 -10.95
CA SER A 63 -7.60 16.48 -11.22
C SER A 63 -6.41 16.67 -10.27
N GLU A 64 -5.35 17.29 -10.75
CA GLU A 64 -4.18 17.63 -9.94
C GLU A 64 -4.58 18.45 -8.70
N SER A 65 -5.51 19.39 -8.85
CA SER A 65 -5.99 20.20 -7.73
C SER A 65 -6.68 19.36 -6.63
N TYR A 66 -7.27 18.22 -6.96
CA TYR A 66 -7.82 17.29 -5.98
C TYR A 66 -6.69 16.56 -5.25
N THR A 67 -5.77 15.97 -5.98
CA THR A 67 -4.67 15.17 -5.39
C THR A 67 -3.71 16.05 -4.58
N GLU A 68 -3.41 17.27 -5.04
CA GLU A 68 -2.60 18.21 -4.26
C GLU A 68 -3.25 18.59 -2.93
N ARG A 69 -4.54 18.95 -2.91
CA ARG A 69 -5.24 19.27 -1.66
C ARG A 69 -5.25 18.08 -0.69
N LEU A 70 -5.46 16.87 -1.21
CA LEU A 70 -5.46 15.65 -0.39
C LEU A 70 -4.07 15.40 0.19
N LYS A 71 -3.02 15.50 -0.62
CA LYS A 71 -1.63 15.35 -0.20
C LYS A 71 -1.28 16.29 0.96
N PHE A 72 -1.57 17.57 0.83
CA PHE A 72 -1.33 18.54 1.91
C PHE A 72 -2.09 18.18 3.18
N ALA A 73 -3.37 17.87 3.09
CA ALA A 73 -4.17 17.49 4.24
C ALA A 73 -3.65 16.22 4.94
N GLN A 74 -3.19 15.25 4.18
CA GLN A 74 -2.61 14.01 4.73
C GLN A 74 -1.25 14.26 5.39
N LEU A 75 -0.37 15.03 4.77
CA LEU A 75 0.94 15.38 5.34
C LEU A 75 0.79 16.17 6.64
N ASP A 76 -0.10 17.16 6.68
CA ASP A 76 -0.41 17.96 7.88
C ASP A 76 -1.08 17.11 8.97
N GLY A 77 -1.90 16.13 8.58
CA GLY A 77 -2.51 15.14 9.46
C GLY A 77 -1.54 14.09 10.00
N GLY A 78 -0.25 14.19 9.68
CA GLY A 78 0.79 13.28 10.16
C GLY A 78 1.03 12.03 9.30
N TYR A 79 0.42 11.96 8.13
CA TYR A 79 0.72 10.90 7.16
C TYR A 79 1.97 11.26 6.36
N ASN A 80 3.07 11.38 7.05
CA ASN A 80 4.35 11.77 6.51
C ASN A 80 5.46 10.85 7.01
N LEU A 81 6.62 10.89 6.37
CA LEU A 81 7.78 10.10 6.73
C LEU A 81 8.64 10.87 7.74
N ARG A 82 8.63 10.42 9.00
CA ARG A 82 9.50 10.98 10.06
C ARG A 82 9.38 12.49 10.26
N GLY A 83 8.17 13.04 10.11
CA GLY A 83 7.90 14.47 10.26
C GLY A 83 8.25 15.33 9.04
N ASP A 84 8.63 14.74 7.91
CA ASP A 84 8.87 15.48 6.67
C ASP A 84 7.53 15.83 5.99
N THR A 85 7.15 17.10 6.02
CA THR A 85 5.91 17.62 5.41
C THR A 85 6.14 18.35 4.09
N ARG A 86 7.36 18.29 3.52
CA ARG A 86 7.69 18.92 2.25
C ARG A 86 6.98 18.22 1.09
N ALA A 87 5.94 18.86 0.55
CA ALA A 87 5.10 18.27 -0.49
C ALA A 87 5.87 17.80 -1.74
N SER A 88 7.00 18.45 -2.07
CA SER A 88 7.87 18.05 -3.19
C SER A 88 8.55 16.69 -3.00
N HIS A 89 8.63 16.19 -1.75
CA HIS A 89 9.20 14.88 -1.43
C HIS A 89 8.21 13.73 -1.62
N TYR A 90 6.97 14.05 -1.95
CA TYR A 90 5.87 13.09 -2.11
C TYR A 90 5.11 13.33 -3.41
N GLU A 91 4.48 12.30 -3.89
CA GLU A 91 3.35 12.41 -4.79
C GLU A 91 2.10 11.82 -4.13
N GLU A 92 0.94 12.37 -4.46
CA GLU A 92 -0.32 11.75 -4.08
C GLU A 92 -0.61 10.64 -5.08
N ASP A 93 -0.38 9.41 -4.64
CA ASP A 93 -0.42 8.27 -5.53
C ASP A 93 -1.46 7.22 -5.12
N HIS A 94 -1.85 6.40 -6.07
CA HIS A 94 -2.79 5.30 -5.90
C HIS A 94 -2.06 4.05 -5.41
N LEU A 95 -2.39 3.54 -4.22
CA LEU A 95 -1.80 2.28 -3.73
C LEU A 95 -2.07 1.12 -4.69
N ILE A 96 -3.34 0.92 -5.07
CA ILE A 96 -3.69 0.07 -6.21
C ILE A 96 -3.75 0.99 -7.42
N PRO A 97 -2.84 0.86 -8.39
CA PRO A 97 -2.75 1.76 -9.53
C PRO A 97 -4.00 1.78 -10.40
N LEU A 98 -4.25 2.90 -11.07
CA LEU A 98 -5.33 3.02 -12.06
C LEU A 98 -5.18 2.00 -13.19
N GLU A 99 -3.95 1.65 -13.55
CA GLU A 99 -3.57 0.69 -14.58
C GLU A 99 -3.94 -0.76 -14.27
N VAL A 100 -4.22 -1.05 -13.01
CA VAL A 100 -4.77 -2.33 -12.57
C VAL A 100 -6.12 -2.17 -11.87
N GLY A 101 -6.85 -1.10 -12.17
CA GLY A 101 -8.21 -0.89 -11.73
C GLY A 101 -8.34 -0.42 -10.28
N GLY A 102 -7.39 0.33 -9.77
CA GLY A 102 -7.54 1.05 -8.51
C GLY A 102 -8.62 2.13 -8.58
N SER A 103 -9.24 2.43 -7.43
CA SER A 103 -10.22 3.51 -7.34
C SER A 103 -9.55 4.88 -7.54
N PRO A 104 -10.07 5.72 -8.46
CA PRO A 104 -9.44 7.00 -8.77
C PRO A 104 -9.49 8.01 -7.62
N THR A 105 -10.57 8.02 -6.83
CA THR A 105 -10.84 9.11 -5.87
C THR A 105 -11.04 8.64 -4.44
N ALA A 106 -11.07 7.33 -4.19
CA ALA A 106 -11.21 6.84 -2.82
C ALA A 106 -9.95 7.17 -2.00
N VAL A 107 -10.12 7.95 -0.92
CA VAL A 107 -9.02 8.28 0.01
C VAL A 107 -8.32 7.02 0.54
N ALA A 108 -9.07 5.93 0.71
CA ALA A 108 -8.52 4.62 1.10
C ALA A 108 -7.54 4.01 0.08
N ASN A 109 -7.44 4.59 -1.13
CA ASN A 109 -6.52 4.18 -2.18
C ASN A 109 -5.43 5.23 -2.48
N LEU A 110 -5.50 6.39 -1.85
CA LEU A 110 -4.61 7.52 -2.11
C LEU A 110 -3.71 7.79 -0.90
N TRP A 111 -2.43 8.06 -1.14
CA TRP A 111 -1.48 8.32 -0.08
C TRP A 111 -0.30 9.17 -0.56
N PRO A 112 0.33 9.94 0.35
CA PRO A 112 1.54 10.69 0.03
C PRO A 112 2.72 9.71 -0.10
N GLU A 113 2.95 9.21 -1.31
CA GLU A 113 4.04 8.28 -1.59
C GLU A 113 5.38 9.00 -1.62
N PRO A 114 6.39 8.52 -0.87
CA PRO A 114 7.71 9.15 -0.88
C PRO A 114 8.43 8.98 -2.23
N ARG A 115 9.01 10.06 -2.73
CA ARG A 115 9.86 10.07 -3.95
C ARG A 115 11.33 9.87 -3.65
N THR A 116 11.78 10.27 -2.45
CA THR A 116 13.21 10.46 -2.13
C THR A 116 13.85 9.25 -1.44
N ILE A 117 13.14 8.14 -1.31
CA ILE A 117 13.64 6.92 -0.68
C ILE A 117 13.86 5.79 -1.69
N PHE A 118 14.62 4.78 -1.31
CA PHE A 118 14.91 3.64 -2.20
C PHE A 118 13.65 2.92 -2.66
N TRP A 119 12.71 2.60 -1.75
CA TRP A 119 11.40 2.04 -2.06
C TRP A 119 10.36 3.16 -2.15
N GLY A 120 10.50 4.04 -3.13
CA GLY A 120 9.59 5.14 -3.41
C GLY A 120 8.94 5.02 -4.78
N ALA A 121 8.19 6.03 -5.16
CA ALA A 121 7.30 6.11 -6.33
C ALA A 121 7.92 5.54 -7.62
N ALA A 122 9.13 5.95 -7.99
CA ALA A 122 9.77 5.48 -9.23
C ALA A 122 9.94 3.96 -9.33
N ARG A 123 10.01 3.24 -8.20
CA ARG A 123 10.04 1.78 -8.21
C ARG A 123 8.65 1.19 -8.32
N LYS A 124 7.68 1.81 -7.65
CA LYS A 124 6.30 1.37 -7.74
C LYS A 124 5.80 1.51 -9.17
N ASP A 125 6.10 2.60 -9.88
CA ASP A 125 5.77 2.81 -11.30
C ASP A 125 6.27 1.66 -12.20
N ARG A 126 7.48 1.16 -11.95
CA ARG A 126 8.01 0.02 -12.71
C ARG A 126 7.19 -1.25 -12.49
N LEU A 127 6.74 -1.49 -11.27
CA LEU A 127 5.87 -2.62 -10.95
C LEU A 127 4.49 -2.45 -11.60
N GLU A 128 3.94 -1.24 -11.57
CA GLU A 128 2.68 -0.90 -12.23
C GLU A 128 2.71 -1.26 -13.70
N ASN A 129 3.71 -0.74 -14.41
CA ASN A 129 3.91 -1.04 -15.82
C ASN A 129 4.10 -2.56 -16.09
N ALA A 130 4.81 -3.26 -15.21
CA ALA A 130 5.03 -4.70 -15.37
C ALA A 130 3.73 -5.50 -15.16
N LEU A 131 3.01 -5.24 -14.07
CA LEU A 131 1.77 -5.94 -13.76
C LEU A 131 0.64 -5.58 -14.72
N HIS A 132 0.52 -4.32 -15.14
CA HIS A 132 -0.44 -3.91 -16.17
C HIS A 132 -0.27 -4.75 -17.44
N ARG A 133 0.96 -4.84 -17.98
CA ARG A 133 1.24 -5.68 -19.17
C ARG A 133 0.84 -7.14 -18.93
N LEU A 134 1.27 -7.72 -17.79
CA LEU A 134 0.98 -9.11 -17.47
C LEU A 134 -0.53 -9.39 -17.32
N VAL A 135 -1.30 -8.43 -16.82
CA VAL A 135 -2.77 -8.54 -16.73
C VAL A 135 -3.39 -8.48 -18.10
N CYS A 136 -2.99 -7.52 -18.94
CA CYS A 136 -3.53 -7.37 -20.29
C CYS A 136 -3.15 -8.54 -21.22
N ASP A 137 -1.98 -9.14 -20.99
CA ASP A 137 -1.55 -10.36 -21.69
C ASP A 137 -2.22 -11.65 -21.15
N GLY A 138 -3.06 -11.55 -20.11
CA GLY A 138 -3.72 -12.70 -19.47
C GLY A 138 -2.79 -13.61 -18.66
N ARG A 139 -1.56 -13.17 -18.39
CA ARG A 139 -0.53 -13.95 -17.64
C ARG A 139 -0.67 -13.84 -16.13
N VAL A 140 -1.31 -12.78 -15.65
CA VAL A 140 -1.63 -12.54 -14.25
C VAL A 140 -3.09 -12.10 -14.17
N SER A 141 -3.86 -12.61 -13.21
CA SER A 141 -5.24 -12.15 -13.02
C SER A 141 -5.27 -10.74 -12.43
N LEU A 142 -6.31 -9.97 -12.77
CA LEU A 142 -6.54 -8.64 -12.19
C LEU A 142 -6.52 -8.66 -10.66
N ALA A 143 -7.22 -9.63 -10.05
CA ALA A 143 -7.27 -9.78 -8.59
C ALA A 143 -5.89 -10.03 -7.98
N THR A 144 -5.03 -10.82 -8.67
CA THR A 144 -3.65 -11.04 -8.23
C THR A 144 -2.84 -9.74 -8.26
N ALA A 145 -2.94 -8.97 -9.34
CA ALA A 145 -2.23 -7.70 -9.45
C ALA A 145 -2.67 -6.70 -8.37
N GLN A 146 -3.98 -6.54 -8.16
CA GLN A 146 -4.54 -5.68 -7.12
C GLN A 146 -4.07 -6.10 -5.72
N ARG A 147 -4.06 -7.41 -5.45
CA ARG A 147 -3.58 -7.95 -4.18
C ARG A 147 -2.09 -7.69 -3.95
N VAL A 148 -1.26 -7.75 -4.97
CA VAL A 148 0.18 -7.43 -4.88
C VAL A 148 0.38 -6.02 -4.34
N PHE A 149 -0.35 -5.04 -4.86
CA PHE A 149 -0.24 -3.66 -4.40
C PHE A 149 -0.81 -3.45 -3.00
N SER A 150 -1.99 -4.00 -2.71
CA SER A 150 -2.66 -3.76 -1.42
C SER A 150 -1.99 -4.47 -0.24
N VAL A 151 -1.22 -5.53 -0.46
CA VAL A 151 -0.57 -6.29 0.61
C VAL A 151 0.87 -5.85 0.84
N ASP A 152 1.73 -5.98 -0.18
CA ASP A 152 3.15 -5.60 -0.14
C ASP A 152 3.68 -5.44 -1.57
N TRP A 153 3.61 -4.22 -2.10
CA TRP A 153 4.09 -3.93 -3.44
C TRP A 153 5.62 -4.08 -3.56
N ILE A 154 6.38 -3.95 -2.45
CA ILE A 154 7.83 -4.13 -2.45
C ILE A 154 8.19 -5.61 -2.69
N ALA A 155 7.49 -6.53 -2.03
CA ALA A 155 7.61 -7.96 -2.32
C ALA A 155 7.16 -8.26 -3.77
N GLY A 156 6.11 -7.60 -4.23
CA GLY A 156 5.67 -7.66 -5.61
C GLY A 156 6.73 -7.21 -6.61
N TYR A 157 7.39 -6.09 -6.33
CA TYR A 157 8.48 -5.59 -7.19
C TYR A 157 9.58 -6.63 -7.34
N ARG A 158 10.06 -7.20 -6.24
CA ARG A 158 11.10 -8.24 -6.27
C ARG A 158 10.70 -9.45 -7.11
N ARG A 159 9.42 -9.79 -7.10
CA ARG A 159 8.87 -10.95 -7.85
C ARG A 159 8.69 -10.69 -9.34
N TYR A 160 8.21 -9.51 -9.73
CA TYR A 160 7.75 -9.24 -11.09
C TYR A 160 8.68 -8.31 -11.89
N VAL A 161 9.57 -7.58 -11.21
CA VAL A 161 10.52 -6.66 -11.85
C VAL A 161 11.96 -7.12 -11.64
N GLY A 162 12.30 -7.55 -10.44
CA GLY A 162 13.63 -8.03 -10.08
C GLY A 162 14.18 -7.38 -8.80
N PRO A 163 15.33 -7.81 -8.34
CA PRO A 163 15.97 -7.32 -7.11
C PRO A 163 16.39 -5.85 -7.21
#